data_f6c1e6168ce81d137f7f1dfe358f1cb2
#
_entry.id   f6c1e6168ce81d137f7f1dfe358f1cb2
#
_cell.length_a   1.000
_cell.length_b   1.000
_cell.length_c   1.000
_cell.angle_alpha   90.00
_cell.angle_beta   90.00
_cell.angle_gamma   90.00
#
_symmetry.space_group_name_H-M   'P 1'
#
loop_
_entity.id
_entity.type
_entity.pdbx_description
1 polymer ?
#
loop_
_entity_poly.entity_id
_entity_poly.type
_entity_poly.pdbx_seq_one_letter_code
_entity_poly.pdbx_strand_id
1 'polypeptide(L)'
;MTIDLAALPEDFLWGTATSAYQIEGAVAEDGRSPSIWDTFSHTPGKIDNGDYGDIACDHYHRWREDIALMRQLGTNAYRLSIAWPRVVPGGDGPVNAKGLDFYDQLIDALLEAGITPSVTLYHWDLPQVLQDRGGWPVRDTAHHFASYASVVAERLGDRVQHWTTLNEPLCSAWIGHLEGLMAPGLADLTVAVRASYHLLLGHGLAVQAIRAAAPDAQVGIVNNLSSVEAATDRPEDVAAARRLDGHTNRWWLDPVHGRGFPADMREVYGVELPELPGDLETIAQPLDWLGLNYYFPSTVADDPSGPAPRVRTVRRLGVPRTDMDWEVDASGIERLLLRLTDDYGARKLYVTENGSAYPDVVRPDGTVDDPERTRYLEQHLAACAAAAAKGVPLAGYFAWSLLDNFEWAYGYDKRFGLVHVDYETQRRTVKGSGHRYADIIRAHGERRRNAA
;
A
#
# COMPACT_ATOMS: atom_id res chain seq x y z
N MET A 1 3.84 24.96 -10.04
CA MET A 1 5.16 24.30 -10.04
C MET A 1 5.31 23.56 -11.37
N THR A 2 6.47 23.58 -12.03
CA THR A 2 6.67 22.86 -13.28
C THR A 2 7.25 21.48 -12.96
N ILE A 3 6.57 20.40 -13.41
CA ILE A 3 7.05 19.03 -13.27
C ILE A 3 7.96 18.75 -14.47
N ASP A 4 9.19 18.32 -14.23
CA ASP A 4 10.10 17.91 -15.31
C ASP A 4 9.77 16.51 -15.81
N LEU A 5 8.77 16.41 -16.64
CA LEU A 5 8.32 15.13 -17.22
C LEU A 5 9.35 14.49 -18.15
N ALA A 6 10.40 15.22 -18.57
CA ALA A 6 11.45 14.66 -19.41
C ALA A 6 12.42 13.74 -18.63
N ALA A 7 12.44 13.87 -17.32
CA ALA A 7 13.24 12.99 -16.45
C ALA A 7 12.60 11.59 -16.27
N LEU A 8 11.31 11.45 -16.59
CA LEU A 8 10.60 10.17 -16.45
C LEU A 8 10.76 9.31 -17.71
N PRO A 9 10.90 7.98 -17.59
CA PRO A 9 11.04 7.09 -18.75
C PRO A 9 9.79 7.10 -19.64
N GLU A 10 9.98 6.77 -20.90
CA GLU A 10 8.89 6.78 -21.90
C GLU A 10 7.79 5.76 -21.59
N ASP A 11 8.14 4.62 -21.02
CA ASP A 11 7.26 3.54 -20.61
C ASP A 11 6.75 3.67 -19.16
N PHE A 12 6.84 4.88 -18.61
CA PHE A 12 6.43 5.17 -17.23
C PHE A 12 4.98 4.75 -16.97
N LEU A 13 4.77 3.99 -15.90
CA LEU A 13 3.43 3.57 -15.49
C LEU A 13 2.74 4.69 -14.71
N TRP A 14 1.72 5.26 -15.32
CA TRP A 14 0.81 6.22 -14.71
C TRP A 14 -0.41 5.48 -14.20
N GLY A 15 -0.49 5.25 -12.90
CA GLY A 15 -1.52 4.43 -12.30
C GLY A 15 -2.35 5.12 -11.24
N THR A 16 -3.39 4.43 -10.83
CA THR A 16 -4.12 4.64 -9.59
C THR A 16 -4.12 3.34 -8.79
N ALA A 17 -4.28 3.45 -7.48
CA ALA A 17 -4.30 2.30 -6.59
C ALA A 17 -5.61 2.23 -5.81
N THR A 18 -6.00 1.00 -5.44
CA THR A 18 -7.10 0.70 -4.50
C THR A 18 -6.79 -0.60 -3.76
N SER A 19 -7.57 -0.93 -2.74
CA SER A 19 -7.55 -2.24 -2.11
C SER A 19 -8.94 -2.89 -2.05
N ALA A 20 -8.98 -4.22 -2.03
CA ALA A 20 -10.21 -4.99 -2.13
C ALA A 20 -11.23 -4.63 -1.05
N TYR A 21 -10.85 -4.70 0.24
CA TYR A 21 -11.77 -4.41 1.34
C TYR A 21 -12.32 -2.99 1.30
N GLN A 22 -11.49 -2.03 0.86
CA GLN A 22 -11.86 -0.61 0.87
C GLN A 22 -12.86 -0.22 -0.22
N ILE A 23 -12.97 -0.99 -1.32
CA ILE A 23 -13.81 -0.61 -2.45
C ILE A 23 -14.83 -1.65 -2.90
N GLU A 24 -14.57 -2.95 -2.72
CA GLU A 24 -15.36 -4.01 -3.37
C GLU A 24 -16.79 -4.08 -2.85
N GLY A 25 -16.98 -4.09 -1.52
CA GLY A 25 -18.24 -4.50 -0.93
C GLY A 25 -18.54 -5.99 -1.18
N ALA A 26 -19.83 -6.33 -1.35
CA ALA A 26 -20.27 -7.70 -1.64
C ALA A 26 -19.70 -8.74 -0.66
N VAL A 27 -19.63 -8.38 0.62
CA VAL A 27 -18.88 -9.14 1.65
C VAL A 27 -19.46 -10.53 1.95
N ALA A 28 -20.72 -10.78 1.59
CA ALA A 28 -21.41 -12.05 1.79
C ALA A 28 -21.80 -12.72 0.46
N GLU A 29 -21.30 -12.21 -0.68
CA GLU A 29 -21.70 -12.71 -2.00
C GLU A 29 -20.69 -13.71 -2.56
N ASP A 30 -21.19 -14.60 -3.42
CA ASP A 30 -20.44 -15.56 -4.22
C ASP A 30 -19.44 -16.41 -3.41
N GLY A 31 -19.76 -16.71 -2.15
CA GLY A 31 -18.97 -17.60 -1.30
C GLY A 31 -17.76 -16.96 -0.62
N ARG A 32 -17.64 -15.61 -0.64
CA ARG A 32 -16.65 -14.90 0.18
C ARG A 32 -16.91 -15.17 1.66
N SER A 33 -15.85 -15.41 2.43
CA SER A 33 -15.88 -15.49 3.89
C SER A 33 -15.49 -14.16 4.54
N PRO A 34 -15.79 -13.96 5.84
CA PRO A 34 -15.30 -12.76 6.55
C PRO A 34 -13.76 -12.70 6.60
N SER A 35 -13.23 -11.49 6.48
CA SER A 35 -11.87 -11.12 6.84
C SER A 35 -11.79 -10.57 8.26
N ILE A 36 -10.58 -10.34 8.75
CA ILE A 36 -10.36 -9.65 10.03
C ILE A 36 -10.93 -8.22 10.01
N TRP A 37 -11.02 -7.59 8.85
CA TRP A 37 -11.61 -6.26 8.72
C TRP A 37 -13.13 -6.28 8.79
N ASP A 38 -13.79 -7.32 8.28
CA ASP A 38 -15.25 -7.50 8.50
C ASP A 38 -15.55 -7.58 9.99
N THR A 39 -14.82 -8.41 10.74
CA THR A 39 -15.00 -8.56 12.18
C THR A 39 -14.65 -7.27 12.94
N PHE A 40 -13.54 -6.63 12.58
CA PHE A 40 -13.07 -5.43 13.26
C PHE A 40 -14.03 -4.25 13.05
N SER A 41 -14.49 -4.02 11.82
CA SER A 41 -15.37 -2.89 11.51
C SER A 41 -16.76 -3.02 12.14
N HIS A 42 -17.25 -4.24 12.35
CA HIS A 42 -18.51 -4.49 13.07
C HIS A 42 -18.34 -4.52 14.59
N THR A 43 -17.11 -4.39 15.11
CA THR A 43 -16.87 -4.30 16.56
C THR A 43 -17.13 -2.87 17.04
N PRO A 44 -18.08 -2.64 17.98
CA PRO A 44 -18.41 -1.30 18.42
C PRO A 44 -17.20 -0.50 18.92
N GLY A 45 -17.08 0.75 18.47
CA GLY A 45 -16.02 1.69 18.87
C GLY A 45 -14.67 1.46 18.20
N LYS A 46 -14.57 0.59 17.21
CA LYS A 46 -13.33 0.35 16.46
C LYS A 46 -13.20 1.22 15.22
N ILE A 47 -14.31 1.62 14.62
CA ILE A 47 -14.35 2.47 13.43
C ILE A 47 -15.09 3.75 13.76
N ASP A 48 -14.59 4.88 13.28
CA ASP A 48 -15.26 6.16 13.40
C ASP A 48 -16.67 6.09 12.79
N ASN A 49 -17.64 6.72 13.44
CA ASN A 49 -19.08 6.70 13.08
C ASN A 49 -19.74 5.30 13.05
N GLY A 50 -19.00 4.22 13.37
CA GLY A 50 -19.50 2.86 13.26
C GLY A 50 -19.66 2.39 11.82
N ASP A 51 -18.88 2.95 10.91
CA ASP A 51 -18.86 2.58 9.49
C ASP A 51 -18.27 1.18 9.28
N TYR A 52 -18.64 0.53 8.18
CA TYR A 52 -18.12 -0.78 7.77
C TYR A 52 -18.06 -0.91 6.25
N GLY A 53 -17.26 -1.86 5.75
CA GLY A 53 -16.94 -2.02 4.34
C GLY A 53 -17.92 -2.88 3.53
N ASP A 54 -19.14 -3.18 4.04
CA ASP A 54 -20.05 -4.15 3.43
C ASP A 54 -20.49 -3.80 2.02
N ILE A 55 -20.64 -2.51 1.74
CA ILE A 55 -20.95 -1.97 0.41
C ILE A 55 -19.73 -1.23 -0.16
N ALA A 56 -19.03 -0.48 0.68
CA ALA A 56 -17.89 0.36 0.30
C ALA A 56 -18.20 1.23 -0.93
N CYS A 57 -17.49 1.03 -2.03
CA CYS A 57 -17.75 1.67 -3.32
C CYS A 57 -18.53 0.79 -4.29
N ASP A 58 -19.03 -0.35 -3.84
CA ASP A 58 -19.75 -1.31 -4.69
C ASP A 58 -18.97 -1.70 -5.96
N HIS A 59 -17.61 -1.70 -5.87
CA HIS A 59 -16.76 -2.01 -7.01
C HIS A 59 -17.00 -3.42 -7.56
N TYR A 60 -17.37 -4.37 -6.71
CA TYR A 60 -17.69 -5.74 -7.13
C TYR A 60 -18.74 -5.79 -8.23
N HIS A 61 -19.72 -4.89 -8.22
CA HIS A 61 -20.75 -4.80 -9.26
C HIS A 61 -20.46 -3.71 -10.31
N ARG A 62 -19.66 -2.68 -9.97
CA ARG A 62 -19.45 -1.47 -10.78
C ARG A 62 -18.06 -1.35 -11.40
N TRP A 63 -17.23 -2.37 -11.34
CA TRP A 63 -15.86 -2.32 -11.84
C TRP A 63 -15.73 -1.88 -13.30
N ARG A 64 -16.75 -2.14 -14.15
CA ARG A 64 -16.76 -1.68 -15.54
C ARG A 64 -16.86 -0.15 -15.64
N GLU A 65 -17.64 0.49 -14.76
CA GLU A 65 -17.74 1.95 -14.65
C GLU A 65 -16.39 2.52 -14.17
N ASP A 66 -15.77 1.86 -13.20
CA ASP A 66 -14.50 2.30 -12.64
C ASP A 66 -13.33 2.15 -13.65
N ILE A 67 -13.33 1.11 -14.50
CA ILE A 67 -12.38 1.01 -15.64
C ILE A 67 -12.61 2.15 -16.65
N ALA A 68 -13.85 2.51 -16.91
CA ALA A 68 -14.16 3.63 -17.83
C ALA A 68 -13.62 4.97 -17.26
N LEU A 69 -13.67 5.17 -15.94
CA LEU A 69 -13.05 6.32 -15.27
C LEU A 69 -11.53 6.33 -15.39
N MET A 70 -10.87 5.17 -15.22
CA MET A 70 -9.41 5.06 -15.43
C MET A 70 -9.02 5.46 -16.85
N ARG A 71 -9.78 5.02 -17.86
CA ARG A 71 -9.58 5.45 -19.26
C ARG A 71 -9.79 6.95 -19.43
N GLN A 72 -10.81 7.53 -18.80
CA GLN A 72 -11.06 8.98 -18.83
C GLN A 72 -9.89 9.76 -18.22
N LEU A 73 -9.31 9.26 -17.12
CA LEU A 73 -8.11 9.83 -16.50
C LEU A 73 -6.84 9.62 -17.34
N GLY A 74 -6.87 8.71 -18.32
CA GLY A 74 -5.72 8.40 -19.17
C GLY A 74 -4.66 7.54 -18.49
N THR A 75 -4.99 6.87 -17.37
CA THR A 75 -4.07 5.97 -16.69
C THR A 75 -3.79 4.74 -17.56
N ASN A 76 -2.54 4.27 -17.55
CA ASN A 76 -2.08 3.07 -18.27
C ASN A 76 -1.77 1.90 -17.34
N ALA A 77 -1.98 2.07 -16.03
CA ALA A 77 -1.82 1.03 -15.04
C ALA A 77 -2.86 1.16 -13.93
N TYR A 78 -3.19 0.03 -13.31
CA TYR A 78 -4.07 -0.01 -12.14
C TYR A 78 -3.53 -1.01 -11.12
N ARG A 79 -3.29 -0.54 -9.89
CA ARG A 79 -2.90 -1.37 -8.77
C ARG A 79 -4.13 -1.73 -7.95
N LEU A 80 -4.40 -3.02 -7.84
CA LEU A 80 -5.53 -3.59 -7.12
C LEU A 80 -5.03 -4.67 -6.16
N SER A 81 -5.81 -4.99 -5.13
CA SER A 81 -5.56 -6.18 -4.33
C SER A 81 -6.61 -7.26 -4.56
N ILE A 82 -6.23 -8.50 -4.33
CA ILE A 82 -7.11 -9.66 -4.39
C ILE A 82 -7.52 -10.03 -2.97
N ALA A 83 -8.83 -10.10 -2.71
CA ALA A 83 -9.34 -10.50 -1.41
C ALA A 83 -9.10 -12.01 -1.17
N TRP A 84 -8.16 -12.34 -0.29
CA TRP A 84 -7.89 -13.72 0.09
C TRP A 84 -9.16 -14.47 0.53
N PRO A 85 -10.04 -13.88 1.41
CA PRO A 85 -11.27 -14.56 1.82
C PRO A 85 -12.28 -14.77 0.69
N ARG A 86 -12.14 -14.08 -0.45
CA ARG A 86 -12.98 -14.31 -1.64
C ARG A 86 -12.47 -15.48 -2.46
N VAL A 87 -11.15 -15.66 -2.53
CA VAL A 87 -10.51 -16.70 -3.35
C VAL A 87 -10.41 -18.04 -2.60
N VAL A 88 -9.98 -17.99 -1.33
CA VAL A 88 -9.84 -19.16 -0.46
C VAL A 88 -10.57 -18.89 0.86
N PRO A 89 -11.89 -19.08 0.91
CA PRO A 89 -12.72 -18.71 2.07
C PRO A 89 -12.32 -19.39 3.38
N GLY A 90 -11.76 -20.60 3.32
CA GLY A 90 -11.22 -21.34 4.47
C GLY A 90 -9.86 -20.82 4.95
N GLY A 91 -9.28 -19.85 4.23
CA GLY A 91 -7.89 -19.41 4.43
C GLY A 91 -6.87 -20.39 3.85
N ASP A 92 -7.20 -21.67 3.87
CA ASP A 92 -6.53 -22.79 3.23
C ASP A 92 -7.59 -23.74 2.63
N GLY A 93 -7.17 -24.72 1.80
CA GLY A 93 -8.05 -25.75 1.26
C GLY A 93 -8.82 -25.31 0.00
N PRO A 94 -10.14 -25.57 -0.09
CA PRO A 94 -10.86 -25.41 -1.34
C PRO A 94 -10.88 -23.98 -1.89
N VAL A 95 -10.62 -23.87 -3.19
CA VAL A 95 -10.67 -22.61 -3.93
C VAL A 95 -12.12 -22.28 -4.31
N ASN A 96 -12.49 -21.02 -4.13
CA ASN A 96 -13.77 -20.49 -4.57
C ASN A 96 -13.68 -20.02 -6.02
N ALA A 97 -14.19 -20.83 -6.95
CA ALA A 97 -14.15 -20.53 -8.38
C ALA A 97 -14.80 -19.18 -8.73
N LYS A 98 -15.94 -18.83 -8.10
CA LYS A 98 -16.62 -17.56 -8.36
C LYS A 98 -15.78 -16.35 -7.95
N GLY A 99 -15.04 -16.46 -6.84
CA GLY A 99 -14.12 -15.42 -6.40
C GLY A 99 -12.98 -15.21 -7.39
N LEU A 100 -12.40 -16.29 -7.93
CA LEU A 100 -11.38 -16.20 -8.99
C LEU A 100 -11.96 -15.66 -10.30
N ASP A 101 -13.14 -16.09 -10.71
CA ASP A 101 -13.79 -15.65 -11.95
C ASP A 101 -14.08 -14.14 -11.94
N PHE A 102 -14.34 -13.54 -10.77
CA PHE A 102 -14.47 -12.10 -10.64
C PHE A 102 -13.17 -11.38 -11.02
N TYR A 103 -12.05 -11.79 -10.44
CA TYR A 103 -10.74 -11.18 -10.74
C TYR A 103 -10.27 -11.49 -12.16
N ASP A 104 -10.56 -12.66 -12.69
CA ASP A 104 -10.27 -13.06 -14.05
C ASP A 104 -10.94 -12.10 -15.06
N GLN A 105 -12.25 -11.84 -14.89
CA GLN A 105 -12.98 -10.88 -15.72
C GLN A 105 -12.48 -9.44 -15.56
N LEU A 106 -12.13 -9.04 -14.35
CA LEU A 106 -11.58 -7.71 -14.08
C LEU A 106 -10.23 -7.50 -14.78
N ILE A 107 -9.33 -8.49 -14.69
CA ILE A 107 -8.01 -8.45 -15.34
C ILE A 107 -8.16 -8.40 -16.86
N ASP A 108 -9.02 -9.24 -17.44
CA ASP A 108 -9.27 -9.23 -18.88
C ASP A 108 -9.75 -7.85 -19.37
N ALA A 109 -10.70 -7.26 -18.67
CA ALA A 109 -11.24 -5.96 -19.04
C ALA A 109 -10.23 -4.80 -18.87
N LEU A 110 -9.32 -4.88 -17.87
CA LEU A 110 -8.21 -3.94 -17.74
C LEU A 110 -7.28 -4.02 -18.96
N LEU A 111 -6.90 -5.23 -19.35
CA LEU A 111 -6.03 -5.46 -20.50
C LEU A 111 -6.71 -5.02 -21.82
N GLU A 112 -7.99 -5.32 -22.01
CA GLU A 112 -8.78 -4.81 -23.15
C GLU A 112 -8.85 -3.28 -23.19
N ALA A 113 -8.84 -2.64 -22.01
CA ALA A 113 -8.80 -1.19 -21.88
C ALA A 113 -7.40 -0.59 -22.10
N GLY A 114 -6.35 -1.41 -22.27
CA GLY A 114 -4.96 -0.99 -22.38
C GLY A 114 -4.36 -0.54 -21.05
N ILE A 115 -4.89 -1.06 -19.92
CA ILE A 115 -4.46 -0.75 -18.56
C ILE A 115 -3.69 -1.96 -17.99
N THR A 116 -2.43 -1.75 -17.66
CA THR A 116 -1.58 -2.79 -17.05
C THR A 116 -2.03 -3.09 -15.62
N PRO A 117 -2.42 -4.34 -15.30
CA PRO A 117 -2.76 -4.70 -13.92
C PRO A 117 -1.49 -4.89 -13.08
N SER A 118 -1.47 -4.31 -11.88
CA SER A 118 -0.49 -4.56 -10.82
C SER A 118 -1.22 -5.17 -9.62
N VAL A 119 -0.99 -6.46 -9.40
CA VAL A 119 -1.77 -7.25 -8.45
C VAL A 119 -1.07 -7.35 -7.12
N THR A 120 -1.76 -6.95 -6.05
CA THR A 120 -1.35 -7.13 -4.66
C THR A 120 -2.08 -8.32 -4.05
N LEU A 121 -1.34 -9.27 -3.49
CA LEU A 121 -1.93 -10.49 -2.91
C LEU A 121 -2.48 -10.28 -1.51
N TYR A 122 -1.87 -9.41 -0.71
CA TYR A 122 -2.31 -9.13 0.64
C TYR A 122 -2.32 -7.64 0.93
N HIS A 123 -3.54 -7.11 1.15
CA HIS A 123 -3.77 -5.74 1.58
C HIS A 123 -4.68 -5.74 2.82
N TRP A 124 -4.21 -6.48 3.84
CA TRP A 124 -4.65 -6.54 5.24
C TRP A 124 -5.91 -7.37 5.54
N ASP A 125 -6.53 -7.94 4.54
CA ASP A 125 -7.78 -8.69 4.64
C ASP A 125 -7.57 -10.20 4.87
N LEU A 126 -6.83 -10.55 5.93
CA LEU A 126 -6.64 -11.94 6.35
C LEU A 126 -8.00 -12.61 6.60
N PRO A 127 -8.27 -13.81 6.05
CA PRO A 127 -9.46 -14.56 6.40
C PRO A 127 -9.63 -14.71 7.90
N GLN A 128 -10.82 -14.39 8.44
CA GLN A 128 -11.08 -14.45 9.88
C GLN A 128 -10.78 -15.82 10.47
N VAL A 129 -11.07 -16.89 9.72
CA VAL A 129 -10.79 -18.27 10.12
C VAL A 129 -9.32 -18.55 10.39
N LEU A 130 -8.39 -17.85 9.73
CA LEU A 130 -6.95 -17.94 10.02
C LEU A 130 -6.62 -17.14 11.28
N GLN A 131 -7.24 -15.97 11.47
CA GLN A 131 -7.09 -15.20 12.71
C GLN A 131 -7.58 -15.98 13.93
N ASP A 132 -8.69 -16.72 13.81
CA ASP A 132 -9.22 -17.57 14.88
C ASP A 132 -8.27 -18.73 15.25
N ARG A 133 -7.34 -19.08 14.34
CA ARG A 133 -6.26 -20.05 14.57
C ARG A 133 -4.95 -19.36 15.03
N GLY A 134 -4.97 -18.03 15.27
CA GLY A 134 -3.85 -17.24 15.76
C GLY A 134 -3.25 -16.25 14.77
N GLY A 135 -3.66 -16.26 13.51
CA GLY A 135 -3.29 -15.27 12.50
C GLY A 135 -1.78 -15.21 12.18
N TRP A 136 -1.29 -14.05 11.78
CA TRP A 136 0.12 -13.85 11.42
C TRP A 136 1.15 -14.19 12.50
N PRO A 137 0.86 -14.09 13.82
CA PRO A 137 1.77 -14.60 14.86
C PRO A 137 2.07 -16.10 14.79
N VAL A 138 1.25 -16.87 14.03
CA VAL A 138 1.43 -18.32 13.82
C VAL A 138 2.09 -18.58 12.47
N ARG A 139 3.15 -19.39 12.47
CA ARG A 139 3.97 -19.67 11.30
C ARG A 139 3.17 -20.25 10.12
N ASP A 140 2.18 -21.11 10.41
CA ASP A 140 1.37 -21.74 9.37
C ASP A 140 0.64 -20.73 8.49
N THR A 141 0.32 -19.53 8.99
CA THR A 141 -0.27 -18.47 8.18
C THR A 141 0.63 -18.05 7.01
N ALA A 142 1.97 -18.05 7.20
CA ALA A 142 2.90 -17.76 6.13
C ALA A 142 2.87 -18.83 5.02
N HIS A 143 2.69 -20.10 5.39
CA HIS A 143 2.54 -21.20 4.43
C HIS A 143 1.19 -21.18 3.73
N HIS A 144 0.10 -20.88 4.45
CA HIS A 144 -1.23 -20.70 3.85
C HIS A 144 -1.25 -19.52 2.86
N PHE A 145 -0.53 -18.43 3.17
CA PHE A 145 -0.36 -17.31 2.25
C PHE A 145 0.36 -17.71 0.96
N ALA A 146 1.42 -18.50 1.05
CA ALA A 146 2.12 -19.01 -0.14
C ALA A 146 1.22 -19.93 -0.98
N SER A 147 0.40 -20.76 -0.35
CA SER A 147 -0.56 -21.62 -1.05
C SER A 147 -1.64 -20.79 -1.79
N TYR A 148 -2.16 -19.75 -1.14
CA TYR A 148 -3.07 -18.79 -1.77
C TYR A 148 -2.39 -18.04 -2.93
N ALA A 149 -1.14 -17.59 -2.76
CA ALA A 149 -0.36 -16.95 -3.80
C ALA A 149 -0.20 -17.83 -5.05
N SER A 150 0.07 -19.15 -4.85
CA SER A 150 0.13 -20.14 -5.94
C SER A 150 -1.19 -20.22 -6.71
N VAL A 151 -2.31 -20.34 -6.00
CA VAL A 151 -3.66 -20.43 -6.61
C VAL A 151 -3.95 -19.21 -7.49
N VAL A 152 -3.67 -18.01 -7.00
CA VAL A 152 -3.91 -16.78 -7.76
C VAL A 152 -2.96 -16.67 -8.95
N ALA A 153 -1.68 -17.00 -8.76
CA ALA A 153 -0.68 -16.95 -9.82
C ALA A 153 -0.91 -18.00 -10.91
N GLU A 154 -1.37 -19.19 -10.57
CA GLU A 154 -1.79 -20.23 -11.54
C GLU A 154 -2.94 -19.76 -12.42
N ARG A 155 -3.88 -18.99 -11.88
CA ARG A 155 -5.04 -18.50 -12.63
C ARG A 155 -4.76 -17.27 -13.48
N LEU A 156 -3.98 -16.32 -12.97
CA LEU A 156 -3.81 -15.00 -13.58
C LEU A 156 -2.41 -14.75 -14.15
N GLY A 157 -1.44 -15.63 -13.85
CA GLY A 157 -0.04 -15.41 -14.18
C GLY A 157 0.30 -15.49 -15.67
N ASP A 158 -0.60 -15.99 -16.50
CA ASP A 158 -0.50 -15.95 -17.96
C ASP A 158 -0.66 -14.50 -18.53
N ARG A 159 -1.26 -13.58 -17.76
CA ARG A 159 -1.63 -12.23 -18.17
C ARG A 159 -1.11 -11.13 -17.24
N VAL A 160 -0.96 -11.42 -15.95
CA VAL A 160 -0.44 -10.47 -14.96
C VAL A 160 1.06 -10.62 -14.83
N GLN A 161 1.80 -9.54 -15.10
CA GLN A 161 3.26 -9.52 -14.94
C GLN A 161 3.72 -8.87 -13.64
N HIS A 162 2.98 -7.89 -13.10
CA HIS A 162 3.38 -7.13 -11.91
C HIS A 162 2.68 -7.65 -10.65
N TRP A 163 3.48 -8.25 -9.76
CA TRP A 163 2.99 -8.89 -8.53
C TRP A 163 3.58 -8.24 -7.29
N THR A 164 2.70 -7.91 -6.35
CA THR A 164 3.06 -7.49 -4.99
C THR A 164 2.65 -8.58 -4.03
N THR A 165 3.57 -9.07 -3.23
CA THR A 165 3.24 -10.05 -2.18
C THR A 165 2.44 -9.40 -1.06
N LEU A 166 3.03 -8.41 -0.39
CA LEU A 166 2.46 -7.70 0.75
C LEU A 166 2.39 -6.20 0.47
N ASN A 167 1.27 -5.58 0.86
CA ASN A 167 1.19 -4.14 1.04
C ASN A 167 1.43 -3.80 2.50
N GLU A 168 2.43 -2.95 2.75
CA GLU A 168 2.70 -2.34 4.05
C GLU A 168 2.64 -3.33 5.24
N PRO A 169 3.52 -4.31 5.29
CA PRO A 169 3.51 -5.28 6.39
C PRO A 169 3.67 -4.61 7.77
N LEU A 170 4.22 -3.39 7.83
CA LEU A 170 4.27 -2.54 9.01
C LEU A 170 2.88 -2.31 9.61
N CYS A 171 1.91 -1.94 8.78
CA CYS A 171 0.55 -1.63 9.25
C CYS A 171 -0.10 -2.86 9.86
N SER A 172 0.02 -4.02 9.21
CA SER A 172 -0.48 -5.28 9.76
C SER A 172 0.19 -5.64 11.10
N ALA A 173 1.53 -5.53 11.18
CA ALA A 173 2.26 -5.93 12.39
C ALA A 173 2.17 -4.88 13.51
N TRP A 174 2.57 -3.63 13.22
CA TRP A 174 2.64 -2.61 14.27
C TRP A 174 1.28 -2.01 14.60
N ILE A 175 0.52 -1.52 13.61
CA ILE A 175 -0.75 -0.87 13.89
C ILE A 175 -1.82 -1.91 14.29
N GLY A 176 -1.80 -3.09 13.67
CA GLY A 176 -2.78 -4.15 13.95
C GLY A 176 -2.49 -4.99 15.19
N HIS A 177 -1.21 -5.27 15.53
CA HIS A 177 -0.86 -6.18 16.61
C HIS A 177 -0.11 -5.53 17.78
N LEU A 178 0.53 -4.34 17.60
CA LEU A 178 1.20 -3.61 18.68
C LEU A 178 0.33 -2.49 19.24
N GLU A 179 -0.28 -1.69 18.35
CA GLU A 179 -1.06 -0.52 18.75
C GLU A 179 -2.56 -0.84 18.93
N GLY A 180 -3.06 -1.86 18.24
CA GLY A 180 -4.46 -2.29 18.30
C GLY A 180 -5.46 -1.33 17.64
N LEU A 181 -4.96 -0.39 16.82
CA LEU A 181 -5.75 0.63 16.15
C LEU A 181 -6.36 0.16 14.83
N MET A 182 -5.84 -0.94 14.26
CA MET A 182 -6.36 -1.59 13.07
C MET A 182 -6.60 -3.08 13.34
N ALA A 183 -7.29 -3.75 12.43
CA ALA A 183 -7.51 -5.18 12.51
C ALA A 183 -6.15 -5.95 12.60
N PRO A 184 -6.04 -7.00 13.42
CA PRO A 184 -7.06 -7.63 14.24
C PRO A 184 -7.32 -6.95 15.60
N GLY A 185 -6.67 -5.83 15.94
CA GLY A 185 -6.92 -5.04 17.11
C GLY A 185 -6.22 -5.55 18.38
N LEU A 186 -5.07 -6.20 18.24
CA LEU A 186 -4.22 -6.68 19.32
C LEU A 186 -3.24 -5.57 19.77
N ALA A 187 -2.80 -5.63 21.02
CA ALA A 187 -1.87 -4.66 21.59
C ALA A 187 -0.80 -5.38 22.43
N ASP A 188 0.10 -6.11 21.75
CA ASP A 188 1.15 -6.90 22.39
C ASP A 188 2.42 -6.89 21.52
N LEU A 189 3.54 -6.44 22.08
CA LEU A 189 4.82 -6.34 21.38
C LEU A 189 5.35 -7.71 20.91
N THR A 190 5.21 -8.75 21.75
CA THR A 190 5.70 -10.10 21.41
C THR A 190 4.92 -10.68 20.24
N VAL A 191 3.60 -10.49 20.27
CA VAL A 191 2.69 -10.90 19.19
C VAL A 191 2.99 -10.14 17.89
N ALA A 192 3.19 -8.83 17.99
CA ALA A 192 3.51 -7.97 16.84
C ALA A 192 4.87 -8.33 16.18
N VAL A 193 5.91 -8.58 16.99
CA VAL A 193 7.24 -9.02 16.49
C VAL A 193 7.13 -10.37 15.79
N ARG A 194 6.36 -11.31 16.31
CA ARG A 194 6.10 -12.60 15.66
C ARG A 194 5.33 -12.43 14.36
N ALA A 195 4.29 -11.57 14.35
CA ALA A 195 3.52 -11.26 13.14
C ALA A 195 4.42 -10.65 12.06
N SER A 196 5.28 -9.67 12.43
CA SER A 196 6.21 -9.05 11.49
C SER A 196 7.18 -10.05 10.85
N TYR A 197 7.68 -10.99 11.65
CA TYR A 197 8.56 -12.04 11.17
C TYR A 197 7.86 -12.97 10.16
N HIS A 198 6.67 -13.46 10.51
CA HIS A 198 5.94 -14.40 9.65
C HIS A 198 5.33 -13.73 8.41
N LEU A 199 5.03 -12.42 8.46
CA LEU A 199 4.68 -11.65 7.27
C LEU A 199 5.84 -11.67 6.27
N LEU A 200 7.08 -11.38 6.71
CA LEU A 200 8.25 -11.40 5.81
C LEU A 200 8.60 -12.83 5.37
N LEU A 201 8.42 -13.85 6.22
CA LEU A 201 8.55 -15.24 5.79
C LEU A 201 7.51 -15.60 4.72
N GLY A 202 6.26 -15.18 4.92
CA GLY A 202 5.18 -15.34 3.95
C GLY A 202 5.48 -14.64 2.63
N HIS A 203 6.08 -13.44 2.68
CA HIS A 203 6.57 -12.76 1.49
C HIS A 203 7.52 -13.66 0.68
N GLY A 204 8.59 -14.16 1.30
CA GLY A 204 9.58 -14.98 0.60
C GLY A 204 9.00 -16.28 0.03
N LEU A 205 8.15 -16.97 0.80
CA LEU A 205 7.44 -18.15 0.35
C LEU A 205 6.49 -17.85 -0.83
N ALA A 206 5.80 -16.71 -0.79
CA ALA A 206 4.93 -16.28 -1.88
C ALA A 206 5.72 -15.92 -3.15
N VAL A 207 6.91 -15.31 -3.04
CA VAL A 207 7.80 -15.07 -4.19
C VAL A 207 8.14 -16.39 -4.88
N GLN A 208 8.49 -17.43 -4.11
CA GLN A 208 8.78 -18.75 -4.66
C GLN A 208 7.56 -19.36 -5.36
N ALA A 209 6.38 -19.27 -4.73
CA ALA A 209 5.13 -19.80 -5.26
C ALA A 209 4.71 -19.11 -6.56
N ILE A 210 4.77 -17.76 -6.60
CA ILE A 210 4.44 -16.98 -7.81
C ILE A 210 5.37 -17.36 -8.96
N ARG A 211 6.69 -17.42 -8.73
CA ARG A 211 7.66 -17.76 -9.79
C ARG A 211 7.52 -19.18 -10.30
N ALA A 212 7.09 -20.10 -9.45
CA ALA A 212 6.80 -21.49 -9.87
C ALA A 212 5.57 -21.55 -10.78
N ALA A 213 4.54 -20.77 -10.50
CA ALA A 213 3.28 -20.74 -11.25
C ALA A 213 3.35 -19.82 -12.49
N ALA A 214 4.07 -18.71 -12.41
CA ALA A 214 4.19 -17.69 -13.44
C ALA A 214 5.69 -17.29 -13.59
N PRO A 215 6.47 -18.01 -14.40
CA PRO A 215 7.93 -17.81 -14.51
C PRO A 215 8.36 -16.41 -14.99
N ASP A 216 7.50 -15.73 -15.76
CA ASP A 216 7.76 -14.38 -16.28
C ASP A 216 7.29 -13.27 -15.33
N ALA A 217 6.74 -13.62 -14.16
CA ALA A 217 6.25 -12.68 -13.17
C ALA A 217 7.38 -11.78 -12.62
N GLN A 218 7.11 -10.49 -12.57
CA GLN A 218 7.93 -9.51 -11.87
C GLN A 218 7.38 -9.29 -10.46
N VAL A 219 8.10 -9.76 -9.46
CA VAL A 219 7.61 -9.80 -8.08
C VAL A 219 8.33 -8.75 -7.22
N GLY A 220 7.54 -7.97 -6.48
CA GLY A 220 8.01 -6.99 -5.53
C GLY A 220 7.29 -7.06 -4.19
N ILE A 221 7.72 -6.21 -3.28
CA ILE A 221 7.07 -5.91 -2.01
C ILE A 221 6.84 -4.41 -1.90
N VAL A 222 5.78 -3.99 -1.24
CA VAL A 222 5.44 -2.58 -1.04
C VAL A 222 5.57 -2.24 0.44
N ASN A 223 6.40 -1.25 0.73
CA ASN A 223 6.61 -0.74 2.08
C ASN A 223 6.17 0.73 2.19
N ASN A 224 5.45 1.05 3.26
CA ASN A 224 5.25 2.44 3.67
C ASN A 224 6.48 2.89 4.45
N LEU A 225 7.22 3.80 3.88
CA LEU A 225 8.45 4.31 4.47
C LEU A 225 8.28 5.76 4.91
N SER A 226 8.98 6.13 5.97
CA SER A 226 9.00 7.50 6.46
C SER A 226 10.37 8.13 6.27
N SER A 227 10.40 9.39 5.82
CA SER A 227 11.58 10.24 5.88
C SER A 227 11.74 10.72 7.32
N VAL A 228 12.61 10.07 8.07
CA VAL A 228 12.79 10.30 9.51
C VAL A 228 13.87 11.35 9.77
N GLU A 229 13.55 12.33 10.62
CA GLU A 229 14.45 13.41 11.04
C GLU A 229 14.47 13.54 12.58
N ALA A 230 15.63 13.85 13.14
CA ALA A 230 15.74 14.20 14.55
C ALA A 230 15.17 15.61 14.79
N ALA A 231 14.47 15.82 15.88
CA ALA A 231 13.92 17.12 16.24
C ALA A 231 14.99 18.17 16.55
N THR A 232 16.14 17.71 17.05
CA THR A 232 17.32 18.54 17.34
C THR A 232 18.62 17.76 17.09
N ASP A 233 19.76 18.44 17.06
CA ASP A 233 21.08 17.81 16.92
C ASP A 233 21.58 17.16 18.23
N ARG A 234 20.78 17.07 19.27
CA ARG A 234 21.16 16.37 20.50
C ARG A 234 21.38 14.88 20.21
N PRO A 235 22.41 14.26 20.80
CA PRO A 235 22.69 12.83 20.55
C PRO A 235 21.51 11.91 20.83
N GLU A 236 20.68 12.24 21.84
CA GLU A 236 19.49 11.45 22.21
C GLU A 236 18.42 11.50 21.12
N ASP A 237 18.17 12.69 20.53
CA ASP A 237 17.18 12.85 19.46
C ASP A 237 17.67 12.23 18.14
N VAL A 238 18.97 12.30 17.85
CA VAL A 238 19.59 11.60 16.72
C VAL A 238 19.47 10.07 16.89
N ALA A 239 19.71 9.56 18.10
CA ALA A 239 19.51 8.15 18.41
C ALA A 239 18.02 7.74 18.31
N ALA A 240 17.09 8.60 18.72
CA ALA A 240 15.65 8.39 18.56
C ALA A 240 15.26 8.31 17.09
N ALA A 241 15.75 9.22 16.24
CA ALA A 241 15.51 9.15 14.80
C ALA A 241 16.02 7.82 14.19
N ARG A 242 17.21 7.36 14.61
CA ARG A 242 17.74 6.06 14.19
C ARG A 242 16.85 4.88 14.63
N ARG A 243 16.28 4.92 15.85
CA ARG A 243 15.34 3.89 16.32
C ARG A 243 14.04 3.91 15.53
N LEU A 244 13.47 5.10 15.27
CA LEU A 244 12.29 5.18 14.44
C LEU A 244 12.55 4.69 13.01
N ASP A 245 13.67 5.08 12.41
CA ASP A 245 14.09 4.56 11.12
C ASP A 245 14.25 3.02 11.14
N GLY A 246 14.78 2.48 12.23
CA GLY A 246 14.81 1.05 12.45
C GLY A 246 13.44 0.39 12.47
N HIS A 247 12.48 1.02 13.16
CA HIS A 247 11.11 0.54 13.32
C HIS A 247 10.29 0.63 12.04
N THR A 248 10.36 1.78 11.33
CA THR A 248 9.50 2.05 10.17
C THR A 248 10.12 1.62 8.85
N ASN A 249 11.45 1.67 8.72
CA ASN A 249 12.13 1.42 7.44
C ASN A 249 13.00 0.16 7.48
N ARG A 250 14.07 0.12 8.30
CA ARG A 250 15.08 -0.94 8.25
C ARG A 250 14.57 -2.32 8.65
N TRP A 251 13.60 -2.40 9.56
CA TRP A 251 12.98 -3.68 9.96
C TRP A 251 12.33 -4.41 8.80
N TRP A 252 11.87 -3.67 7.80
CA TRP A 252 11.16 -4.18 6.63
C TRP A 252 12.07 -4.32 5.41
N LEU A 253 13.06 -3.43 5.28
CA LEU A 253 13.97 -3.41 4.14
C LEU A 253 15.16 -4.35 4.30
N ASP A 254 15.81 -4.37 5.47
CA ASP A 254 17.05 -5.11 5.67
C ASP A 254 16.87 -6.63 5.48
N PRO A 255 15.83 -7.29 6.04
CA PRO A 255 15.65 -8.73 5.86
C PRO A 255 15.42 -9.14 4.40
N VAL A 256 14.59 -8.40 3.66
CA VAL A 256 14.29 -8.71 2.25
C VAL A 256 15.47 -8.43 1.32
N HIS A 257 16.48 -7.69 1.80
CA HIS A 257 17.74 -7.47 1.10
C HIS A 257 18.90 -8.34 1.64
N GLY A 258 18.61 -9.39 2.42
CA GLY A 258 19.59 -10.34 2.92
C GLY A 258 20.50 -9.81 4.03
N ARG A 259 20.12 -8.71 4.71
CA ARG A 259 20.90 -8.12 5.80
C ARG A 259 20.49 -8.64 7.18
N GLY A 260 19.41 -9.44 7.23
CA GLY A 260 18.77 -9.88 8.47
C GLY A 260 18.04 -8.74 9.20
N PHE A 261 17.43 -9.05 10.34
CA PHE A 261 16.73 -8.03 11.15
C PHE A 261 17.73 -7.12 11.87
N PRO A 262 17.51 -5.79 11.91
CA PRO A 262 18.42 -4.83 12.53
C PRO A 262 18.74 -5.17 13.99
N ALA A 263 20.01 -5.35 14.32
CA ALA A 263 20.44 -5.78 15.66
C ALA A 263 20.05 -4.77 16.77
N ASP A 264 20.16 -3.47 16.46
CA ASP A 264 19.75 -2.38 17.36
C ASP A 264 18.25 -2.44 17.68
N MET A 265 17.41 -2.83 16.71
CA MET A 265 15.96 -2.97 16.94
C MET A 265 15.60 -4.27 17.67
N ARG A 266 16.32 -5.36 17.42
CA ARG A 266 16.18 -6.60 18.23
C ARG A 266 16.46 -6.32 19.71
N GLU A 267 17.48 -5.51 20.02
CA GLU A 267 17.77 -5.07 21.37
C GLU A 267 16.66 -4.16 21.94
N VAL A 268 16.15 -3.20 21.16
CA VAL A 268 15.06 -2.29 21.57
C VAL A 268 13.79 -3.05 21.91
N TYR A 269 13.42 -4.05 21.12
CA TYR A 269 12.22 -4.85 21.37
C TYR A 269 12.43 -5.88 22.48
N GLY A 270 13.63 -6.44 22.62
CA GLY A 270 13.92 -7.47 23.63
C GLY A 270 13.09 -8.75 23.47
N VAL A 271 12.58 -9.01 22.26
CA VAL A 271 11.77 -10.18 21.90
C VAL A 271 12.59 -11.11 21.01
N GLU A 272 12.60 -12.40 21.34
CA GLU A 272 13.24 -13.41 20.51
C GLU A 272 12.44 -13.66 19.23
N LEU A 273 13.12 -13.64 18.07
CA LEU A 273 12.50 -13.95 16.80
C LEU A 273 12.22 -15.45 16.67
N PRO A 274 11.09 -15.86 16.07
CA PRO A 274 10.74 -17.27 15.85
C PRO A 274 11.50 -17.86 14.65
N GLU A 275 12.80 -17.54 14.53
CA GLU A 275 13.68 -17.86 13.41
C GLU A 275 14.03 -19.36 13.39
N LEU A 276 13.89 -19.97 12.22
CA LEU A 276 14.36 -21.31 11.93
C LEU A 276 15.46 -21.29 10.85
N PRO A 277 16.34 -22.30 10.79
CA PRO A 277 17.34 -22.41 9.72
C PRO A 277 16.72 -22.31 8.33
N GLY A 278 17.26 -21.44 7.46
CA GLY A 278 16.78 -21.21 6.09
C GLY A 278 15.71 -20.13 5.94
N ASP A 279 15.20 -19.57 7.04
CA ASP A 279 14.16 -18.55 6.97
C ASP A 279 14.68 -17.25 6.36
N LEU A 280 15.84 -16.78 6.76
CA LEU A 280 16.41 -15.51 6.25
C LEU A 280 16.70 -15.59 4.76
N GLU A 281 17.17 -16.73 4.26
CA GLU A 281 17.34 -16.99 2.84
C GLU A 281 15.99 -17.02 2.09
N THR A 282 14.96 -17.55 2.73
CA THR A 282 13.59 -17.52 2.19
C THR A 282 13.04 -16.10 2.15
N ILE A 283 13.19 -15.31 3.20
CA ILE A 283 12.76 -13.91 3.26
C ILE A 283 13.47 -13.07 2.17
N ALA A 284 14.77 -13.32 1.97
CA ALA A 284 15.59 -12.58 1.02
C ALA A 284 15.51 -13.09 -0.43
N GLN A 285 14.36 -13.64 -0.85
CA GLN A 285 14.18 -13.98 -2.26
C GLN A 285 14.40 -12.75 -3.14
N PRO A 286 15.13 -12.87 -4.27
CA PRO A 286 15.41 -11.73 -5.15
C PRO A 286 14.14 -11.01 -5.56
N LEU A 287 14.13 -9.68 -5.52
CA LEU A 287 13.04 -8.83 -5.95
C LEU A 287 13.32 -8.27 -7.35
N ASP A 288 12.31 -8.20 -8.20
CA ASP A 288 12.39 -7.58 -9.51
C ASP A 288 12.19 -6.05 -9.43
N TRP A 289 11.45 -5.60 -8.41
CA TRP A 289 11.19 -4.19 -8.14
C TRP A 289 10.83 -3.98 -6.66
N LEU A 290 10.90 -2.74 -6.22
CA LEU A 290 10.51 -2.33 -4.87
C LEU A 290 9.48 -1.21 -4.93
N GLY A 291 8.41 -1.33 -4.14
CA GLY A 291 7.36 -0.34 -4.02
C GLY A 291 7.55 0.57 -2.81
N LEU A 292 7.32 1.85 -3.02
CA LEU A 292 7.30 2.88 -2.00
C LEU A 292 5.88 3.45 -1.87
N ASN A 293 5.29 3.31 -0.69
CA ASN A 293 4.17 4.13 -0.27
C ASN A 293 4.72 5.27 0.60
N TYR A 294 4.38 6.50 0.25
CA TYR A 294 4.82 7.68 1.00
C TYR A 294 3.70 8.68 1.15
N TYR A 295 3.50 9.16 2.37
CA TYR A 295 2.47 10.16 2.68
C TYR A 295 3.02 11.37 3.43
N PHE A 296 3.90 11.15 4.42
CA PHE A 296 4.42 12.20 5.29
C PHE A 296 5.78 11.84 5.90
N PRO A 297 6.58 12.86 6.31
CA PRO A 297 7.81 12.66 7.05
C PRO A 297 7.52 12.45 8.55
N SER A 298 8.52 12.01 9.29
CA SER A 298 8.48 11.90 10.74
C SER A 298 9.61 12.67 11.39
N THR A 299 9.29 13.69 12.18
CA THR A 299 10.25 14.37 13.05
C THR A 299 10.08 13.89 14.47
N VAL A 300 11.17 13.41 15.11
CA VAL A 300 11.08 12.77 16.42
C VAL A 300 12.13 13.25 17.40
N ALA A 301 11.79 13.17 18.68
CA ALA A 301 12.68 13.34 19.79
C ALA A 301 12.69 12.08 20.67
N ASP A 302 13.70 11.96 21.53
CA ASP A 302 13.85 10.87 22.47
C ASP A 302 12.72 10.84 23.51
N ASP A 303 12.23 9.65 23.80
CA ASP A 303 11.29 9.37 24.88
C ASP A 303 11.68 8.06 25.59
N PRO A 304 12.64 8.09 26.52
CA PRO A 304 13.15 6.90 27.17
C PRO A 304 12.11 6.19 28.06
N SER A 305 11.02 6.87 28.41
CA SER A 305 9.90 6.32 29.20
C SER A 305 8.77 5.78 28.33
N GLY A 306 8.77 6.08 27.04
CA GLY A 306 7.76 5.63 26.09
C GLY A 306 7.87 4.15 25.73
N PRO A 307 6.85 3.60 25.08
CA PRO A 307 6.91 2.25 24.50
C PRO A 307 7.96 2.18 23.37
N ALA A 308 8.38 0.96 23.01
CA ALA A 308 9.22 0.78 21.81
C ALA A 308 8.54 1.40 20.57
N PRO A 309 9.29 2.16 19.77
CA PRO A 309 10.74 2.35 19.72
C PRO A 309 11.30 3.48 20.60
N ARG A 310 10.59 3.93 21.64
CA ARG A 310 11.00 4.96 22.63
C ARG A 310 11.26 6.31 21.99
N VAL A 311 10.30 6.78 21.21
CA VAL A 311 10.32 8.05 20.52
C VAL A 311 8.99 8.78 20.72
N ARG A 312 9.02 10.11 20.67
CA ARG A 312 7.82 10.92 20.58
C ARG A 312 7.86 11.76 19.28
N THR A 313 6.76 11.83 18.58
CA THR A 313 6.62 12.68 17.40
C THR A 313 6.68 14.15 17.80
N VAL A 314 7.39 14.94 17.02
CA VAL A 314 7.49 16.40 17.16
C VAL A 314 6.84 17.07 15.97
N ARG A 315 5.79 17.84 16.24
CA ARG A 315 5.06 18.60 15.22
C ARG A 315 5.90 19.80 14.75
N ARG A 316 6.17 19.90 13.45
CA ARG A 316 6.83 21.06 12.87
C ARG A 316 5.82 22.19 12.69
N LEU A 317 6.15 23.38 13.22
CA LEU A 317 5.28 24.55 13.13
C LEU A 317 5.31 25.16 11.72
N GLY A 318 4.16 25.60 11.23
CA GLY A 318 4.04 26.27 9.93
C GLY A 318 4.09 25.35 8.71
N VAL A 319 4.21 24.03 8.90
CA VAL A 319 4.12 23.07 7.81
C VAL A 319 2.64 22.77 7.52
N PRO A 320 2.19 22.82 6.25
CA PRO A 320 0.83 22.45 5.87
C PRO A 320 0.52 21.00 6.26
N ARG A 321 -0.77 20.73 6.56
CA ARG A 321 -1.23 19.40 6.94
C ARG A 321 -2.45 18.98 6.15
N THR A 322 -2.58 17.68 5.97
CA THR A 322 -3.77 17.05 5.39
C THR A 322 -4.87 16.92 6.44
N ASP A 323 -6.05 16.44 6.02
CA ASP A 323 -7.16 16.13 6.92
C ASP A 323 -6.87 14.93 7.86
N MET A 324 -5.83 14.16 7.57
CA MET A 324 -5.26 13.13 8.46
C MET A 324 -4.32 13.71 9.53
N ASP A 325 -4.18 15.02 9.60
CA ASP A 325 -3.14 15.74 10.38
C ASP A 325 -1.69 15.34 10.02
N TRP A 326 -1.46 14.84 8.80
CA TRP A 326 -0.14 14.51 8.28
C TRP A 326 0.54 15.73 7.67
N GLU A 327 1.83 15.88 7.93
CA GLU A 327 2.62 16.99 7.37
C GLU A 327 2.84 16.81 5.87
N VAL A 328 2.66 17.88 5.10
CA VAL A 328 2.89 17.88 3.66
C VAL A 328 4.34 18.26 3.38
N ASP A 329 5.16 17.29 2.98
CA ASP A 329 6.56 17.48 2.63
C ASP A 329 6.97 16.55 1.48
N ALA A 330 6.92 17.08 0.26
CA ALA A 330 7.29 16.33 -0.93
C ALA A 330 8.80 16.00 -1.01
N SER A 331 9.67 16.70 -0.27
CA SER A 331 11.11 16.38 -0.28
C SER A 331 11.40 15.02 0.36
N GLY A 332 10.50 14.54 1.23
CA GLY A 332 10.64 13.22 1.86
C GLY A 332 10.59 12.07 0.87
N ILE A 333 9.71 12.14 -0.15
CA ILE A 333 9.64 11.08 -1.17
C ILE A 333 10.92 11.02 -2.01
N GLU A 334 11.49 12.18 -2.36
CA GLU A 334 12.76 12.25 -3.09
C GLU A 334 13.90 11.63 -2.29
N ARG A 335 14.03 11.98 -0.99
CA ARG A 335 15.05 11.41 -0.10
C ARG A 335 14.93 9.90 0.01
N LEU A 336 13.72 9.37 0.12
CA LEU A 336 13.49 7.93 0.21
C LEU A 336 13.82 7.21 -1.10
N LEU A 337 13.43 7.76 -2.25
CA LEU A 337 13.74 7.19 -3.55
C LEU A 337 15.26 7.12 -3.80
N LEU A 338 15.99 8.18 -3.46
CA LEU A 338 17.46 8.19 -3.52
C LEU A 338 18.04 7.13 -2.57
N ARG A 339 17.58 7.08 -1.32
CA ARG A 339 18.03 6.09 -0.34
C ARG A 339 17.80 4.66 -0.80
N LEU A 340 16.64 4.34 -1.36
CA LEU A 340 16.35 3.00 -1.88
C LEU A 340 17.30 2.62 -3.02
N THR A 341 17.72 3.57 -3.83
CA THR A 341 18.70 3.39 -4.89
C THR A 341 20.11 3.21 -4.33
N ASP A 342 20.55 4.12 -3.46
CA ASP A 342 21.93 4.21 -3.01
C ASP A 342 22.24 3.15 -1.93
N ASP A 343 21.38 3.00 -0.92
CA ASP A 343 21.62 2.09 0.20
C ASP A 343 21.20 0.65 -0.08
N TYR A 344 20.13 0.45 -0.87
CA TYR A 344 19.56 -0.88 -1.11
C TYR A 344 19.78 -1.39 -2.54
N GLY A 345 20.35 -0.58 -3.41
CA GLY A 345 20.69 -0.98 -4.79
C GLY A 345 19.46 -1.31 -5.64
N ALA A 346 18.32 -0.69 -5.34
CA ALA A 346 17.08 -0.92 -6.06
C ALA A 346 17.26 -0.57 -7.56
N ARG A 347 16.97 -1.53 -8.42
CA ARG A 347 17.15 -1.41 -9.88
C ARG A 347 15.88 -1.00 -10.61
N LYS A 348 14.74 -1.08 -9.94
CA LYS A 348 13.43 -0.67 -10.44
C LYS A 348 12.56 -0.28 -9.25
N LEU A 349 12.04 0.93 -9.26
CA LEU A 349 11.22 1.49 -8.20
C LEU A 349 9.87 1.92 -8.74
N TYR A 350 8.84 1.73 -7.93
CA TYR A 350 7.54 2.33 -8.14
C TYR A 350 7.12 3.12 -6.90
N VAL A 351 6.58 4.32 -7.08
CA VAL A 351 5.73 4.92 -6.06
C VAL A 351 4.37 4.23 -6.18
N THR A 352 4.10 3.31 -5.28
CA THR A 352 2.93 2.44 -5.33
C THR A 352 1.71 3.03 -4.65
N GLU A 353 1.93 4.00 -3.75
CA GLU A 353 0.90 4.88 -3.21
C GLU A 353 1.49 6.22 -2.82
N ASN A 354 0.79 7.29 -3.21
CA ASN A 354 0.99 8.65 -2.72
C ASN A 354 -0.31 9.44 -2.92
N GLY A 355 -0.76 10.13 -1.89
CA GLY A 355 -2.03 10.86 -1.91
C GLY A 355 -2.30 11.61 -0.62
N SER A 356 -3.42 12.30 -0.56
CA SER A 356 -3.81 13.11 0.58
C SER A 356 -5.31 13.18 0.75
N ALA A 357 -5.77 13.12 2.01
CA ALA A 357 -7.16 13.39 2.34
C ALA A 357 -7.36 14.89 2.57
N TYR A 358 -8.47 15.40 2.02
CA TYR A 358 -8.99 16.73 2.30
C TYR A 358 -10.52 16.70 2.29
N PRO A 359 -11.20 17.60 3.02
CA PRO A 359 -12.65 17.72 2.96
C PRO A 359 -13.09 18.13 1.55
N ASP A 360 -13.92 17.33 0.94
CA ASP A 360 -14.45 17.60 -0.40
C ASP A 360 -15.82 18.26 -0.33
N VAL A 361 -16.02 19.28 -1.16
CA VAL A 361 -17.29 19.98 -1.27
C VAL A 361 -17.85 19.81 -2.68
N VAL A 362 -19.00 19.12 -2.79
CA VAL A 362 -19.72 19.03 -4.05
C VAL A 362 -20.43 20.37 -4.29
N ARG A 363 -20.10 21.04 -5.39
CA ARG A 363 -20.71 22.32 -5.78
C ARG A 363 -22.12 22.13 -6.33
N PRO A 364 -22.94 23.19 -6.40
CA PRO A 364 -24.28 23.11 -6.96
C PRO A 364 -24.36 22.62 -8.42
N ASP A 365 -23.28 22.80 -9.19
CA ASP A 365 -23.14 22.29 -10.56
C ASP A 365 -22.69 20.81 -10.62
N GLY A 366 -22.48 20.18 -9.46
CA GLY A 366 -22.05 18.79 -9.33
C GLY A 366 -20.56 18.56 -9.44
N THR A 367 -19.74 19.60 -9.61
CA THR A 367 -18.27 19.48 -9.62
C THR A 367 -17.69 19.40 -8.21
N VAL A 368 -16.50 18.81 -8.11
CA VAL A 368 -15.71 18.75 -6.85
C VAL A 368 -14.36 19.39 -7.10
N ASP A 369 -14.13 20.52 -6.46
CA ASP A 369 -12.88 21.28 -6.56
C ASP A 369 -12.03 21.05 -5.29
N ASP A 370 -10.82 20.54 -5.49
CA ASP A 370 -9.92 20.11 -4.42
C ASP A 370 -8.48 20.63 -4.62
N PRO A 371 -8.29 21.95 -4.54
CA PRO A 371 -7.03 22.60 -4.88
C PRO A 371 -5.86 22.19 -3.97
N GLU A 372 -6.12 21.82 -2.72
CA GLU A 372 -5.09 21.33 -1.78
C GLU A 372 -4.55 19.99 -2.23
N ARG A 373 -5.42 19.04 -2.61
CA ARG A 373 -5.01 17.72 -3.14
C ARG A 373 -4.29 17.87 -4.48
N THR A 374 -4.76 18.77 -5.34
CA THR A 374 -4.10 19.11 -6.60
C THR A 374 -2.67 19.59 -6.36
N ARG A 375 -2.47 20.50 -5.40
CA ARG A 375 -1.14 21.03 -5.04
C ARG A 375 -0.24 19.95 -4.44
N TYR A 376 -0.78 19.12 -3.55
CA TYR A 376 -0.07 17.97 -2.98
C TYR A 376 0.46 17.05 -4.08
N LEU A 377 -0.41 16.64 -5.00
CA LEU A 377 -0.08 15.78 -6.14
C LEU A 377 1.03 16.39 -7.01
N GLU A 378 0.92 17.67 -7.39
CA GLU A 378 1.92 18.34 -8.21
C GLU A 378 3.29 18.43 -7.51
N GLN A 379 3.32 18.70 -6.20
CA GLN A 379 4.55 18.79 -5.44
C GLN A 379 5.27 17.43 -5.34
N HIS A 380 4.52 16.36 -5.08
CA HIS A 380 5.10 15.02 -4.97
C HIS A 380 5.54 14.46 -6.32
N LEU A 381 4.79 14.70 -7.39
CA LEU A 381 5.22 14.34 -8.73
C LEU A 381 6.47 15.12 -9.19
N ALA A 382 6.59 16.39 -8.81
CA ALA A 382 7.79 17.17 -9.08
C ALA A 382 9.01 16.60 -8.32
N ALA A 383 8.84 16.17 -7.08
CA ALA A 383 9.90 15.51 -6.30
C ALA A 383 10.29 14.14 -6.89
N CYS A 384 9.32 13.37 -7.37
CA CYS A 384 9.57 12.11 -8.08
C CYS A 384 10.38 12.33 -9.36
N ALA A 385 10.03 13.35 -10.16
CA ALA A 385 10.76 13.71 -11.37
C ALA A 385 12.18 14.19 -11.04
N ALA A 386 12.36 14.95 -9.95
CA ALA A 386 13.67 15.39 -9.47
C ALA A 386 14.55 14.20 -9.04
N ALA A 387 13.98 13.19 -8.38
CA ALA A 387 14.68 11.96 -8.05
C ALA A 387 15.10 11.19 -9.31
N ALA A 388 14.22 11.04 -10.29
CA ALA A 388 14.50 10.41 -11.57
C ALA A 388 15.64 11.14 -12.33
N ALA A 389 15.63 12.48 -12.35
CA ALA A 389 16.71 13.30 -12.94
C ALA A 389 18.08 13.06 -12.26
N LYS A 390 18.09 12.58 -11.01
CA LYS A 390 19.31 12.22 -10.26
C LYS A 390 19.70 10.75 -10.44
N GLY A 391 19.04 10.02 -11.34
CA GLY A 391 19.38 8.64 -11.69
C GLY A 391 18.61 7.56 -10.93
N VAL A 392 17.58 7.93 -10.17
CA VAL A 392 16.67 6.95 -9.55
C VAL A 392 15.93 6.18 -10.64
N PRO A 393 15.92 4.82 -10.63
CA PRO A 393 15.27 3.99 -11.64
C PRO A 393 13.74 3.92 -11.40
N LEU A 394 13.08 5.08 -11.36
CA LEU A 394 11.65 5.20 -11.10
C LEU A 394 10.86 4.84 -12.37
N ALA A 395 10.08 3.76 -12.30
CA ALA A 395 9.35 3.20 -13.44
C ALA A 395 7.84 3.49 -13.43
N GLY A 396 7.30 4.04 -12.34
CA GLY A 396 5.88 4.41 -12.29
C GLY A 396 5.46 5.07 -10.99
N TYR A 397 4.26 5.65 -11.05
CA TYR A 397 3.60 6.32 -9.93
C TYR A 397 2.12 5.97 -9.92
N PHE A 398 1.61 5.55 -8.76
CA PHE A 398 0.22 5.20 -8.54
C PHE A 398 -0.37 6.15 -7.50
N ALA A 399 -1.34 6.94 -7.92
CA ALA A 399 -2.05 7.83 -7.00
C ALA A 399 -2.93 7.03 -6.04
N TRP A 400 -2.82 7.29 -4.75
CA TRP A 400 -3.76 6.82 -3.76
C TRP A 400 -4.79 7.91 -3.47
N SER A 401 -6.02 7.69 -3.89
CA SER A 401 -6.64 6.51 -4.46
C SER A 401 -7.44 6.87 -5.72
N LEU A 402 -7.83 5.87 -6.53
CA LEU A 402 -8.76 6.10 -7.63
C LEU A 402 -10.06 6.70 -7.11
N LEU A 403 -10.69 6.04 -6.14
CA LEU A 403 -11.98 6.38 -5.55
C LEU A 403 -11.82 6.85 -4.11
N ASP A 404 -12.66 7.76 -3.63
CA ASP A 404 -12.94 7.83 -2.20
C ASP A 404 -13.41 6.46 -1.74
N ASN A 405 -12.98 6.01 -0.56
CA ASN A 405 -13.22 4.64 -0.15
C ASN A 405 -13.30 4.53 1.39
N PHE A 406 -13.40 3.31 1.90
CA PHE A 406 -13.37 3.01 3.32
C PHE A 406 -11.95 3.18 3.87
N GLU A 407 -11.67 4.29 4.56
CA GLU A 407 -10.34 4.61 5.09
C GLU A 407 -10.13 3.98 6.47
N TRP A 408 -10.18 2.66 6.51
CA TRP A 408 -9.85 1.83 7.67
C TRP A 408 -10.56 2.27 8.96
N ALA A 409 -9.82 2.59 10.03
CA ALA A 409 -10.40 3.03 11.31
C ALA A 409 -11.16 4.36 11.21
N TYR A 410 -10.94 5.16 10.17
CA TYR A 410 -11.64 6.44 9.93
C TYR A 410 -12.94 6.28 9.14
N GLY A 411 -13.33 5.06 8.74
CA GLY A 411 -14.54 4.83 7.96
C GLY A 411 -14.56 5.62 6.65
N TYR A 412 -15.62 6.37 6.41
CA TYR A 412 -15.80 7.15 5.18
C TYR A 412 -15.47 8.64 5.31
N ASP A 413 -14.94 9.08 6.45
CA ASP A 413 -14.67 10.50 6.72
C ASP A 413 -13.47 11.03 5.92
N LYS A 414 -12.46 10.18 5.65
CA LYS A 414 -11.21 10.59 5.00
C LYS A 414 -11.25 10.25 3.52
N ARG A 415 -11.20 11.30 2.69
CA ARG A 415 -11.38 11.21 1.23
C ARG A 415 -10.06 11.41 0.49
N PHE A 416 -9.49 10.32 -0.01
CA PHE A 416 -8.24 10.32 -0.77
C PHE A 416 -8.43 10.28 -2.29
N GLY A 417 -9.63 9.92 -2.76
CA GLY A 417 -9.88 9.64 -4.16
C GLY A 417 -9.59 10.79 -5.11
N LEU A 418 -9.10 10.49 -6.29
CA LEU A 418 -9.16 11.38 -7.45
C LEU A 418 -10.59 11.49 -7.99
N VAL A 419 -11.42 10.54 -7.63
CA VAL A 419 -12.84 10.47 -7.96
C VAL A 419 -13.63 10.47 -6.66
N HIS A 420 -14.53 11.42 -6.53
CA HIS A 420 -15.48 11.50 -5.42
C HIS A 420 -16.54 10.41 -5.56
N VAL A 421 -16.85 9.72 -4.46
CA VAL A 421 -17.92 8.74 -4.34
C VAL A 421 -18.99 9.29 -3.41
N ASP A 422 -20.19 9.40 -3.92
CA ASP A 422 -21.39 9.59 -3.12
C ASP A 422 -21.83 8.21 -2.60
N TYR A 423 -21.61 7.94 -1.33
CA TYR A 423 -21.81 6.60 -0.77
C TYR A 423 -23.29 6.17 -0.68
N GLU A 424 -24.25 7.12 -0.76
CA GLU A 424 -25.68 6.78 -0.78
C GLU A 424 -26.13 6.35 -2.18
N THR A 425 -25.66 7.06 -3.22
CA THR A 425 -26.08 6.82 -4.61
C THR A 425 -25.08 6.04 -5.42
N GLN A 426 -23.88 5.88 -4.89
CA GLN A 426 -22.72 5.29 -5.58
C GLN A 426 -22.30 6.06 -6.84
N ARG A 427 -22.68 7.34 -6.96
CA ARG A 427 -22.26 8.17 -8.08
C ARG A 427 -20.79 8.55 -7.97
N ARG A 428 -20.07 8.40 -9.09
CA ARG A 428 -18.68 8.80 -9.24
C ARG A 428 -18.57 10.16 -9.91
N THR A 429 -17.75 11.06 -9.36
CA THR A 429 -17.47 12.39 -9.95
C THR A 429 -15.96 12.62 -9.92
N VAL A 430 -15.34 12.80 -11.08
CA VAL A 430 -13.91 13.13 -11.17
C VAL A 430 -13.68 14.49 -10.53
N LYS A 431 -12.72 14.56 -9.58
CA LYS A 431 -12.36 15.79 -8.86
C LYS A 431 -11.39 16.65 -9.68
N GLY A 432 -11.17 17.88 -9.24
CA GLY A 432 -10.18 18.78 -9.83
C GLY A 432 -8.78 18.15 -9.91
N SER A 433 -8.34 17.48 -8.84
CA SER A 433 -7.08 16.73 -8.79
C SER A 433 -7.03 15.60 -9.83
N GLY A 434 -8.14 14.89 -10.05
CA GLY A 434 -8.25 13.86 -11.08
C GLY A 434 -8.09 14.43 -12.49
N HIS A 435 -8.75 15.54 -12.79
CA HIS A 435 -8.56 16.24 -14.06
C HIS A 435 -7.11 16.71 -14.24
N ARG A 436 -6.50 17.24 -13.18
CA ARG A 436 -5.10 17.67 -13.23
C ARG A 436 -4.14 16.50 -13.45
N TYR A 437 -4.39 15.35 -12.83
CA TYR A 437 -3.60 14.13 -13.05
C TYR A 437 -3.68 13.68 -14.51
N ALA A 438 -4.87 13.69 -15.09
CA ALA A 438 -5.08 13.39 -16.50
C ALA A 438 -4.31 14.34 -17.43
N ASP A 439 -4.26 15.65 -17.12
CA ASP A 439 -3.48 16.63 -17.88
C ASP A 439 -1.97 16.36 -17.84
N ILE A 440 -1.45 15.95 -16.67
CA ILE A 440 -0.03 15.60 -16.50
C ILE A 440 0.30 14.35 -17.34
N ILE A 441 -0.51 13.31 -17.27
CA ILE A 441 -0.35 12.08 -18.05
C ILE A 441 -0.35 12.41 -19.57
N ARG A 442 -1.30 13.21 -20.02
CA ARG A 442 -1.41 13.63 -21.43
C ARG A 442 -0.16 14.40 -21.87
N ALA A 443 0.30 15.34 -21.05
CA ALA A 443 1.51 16.13 -21.34
C ALA A 443 2.76 15.27 -21.48
N HIS A 444 2.89 14.20 -20.65
CA HIS A 444 3.97 13.23 -20.78
C HIS A 444 3.88 12.45 -22.11
N GLY A 445 2.68 11.98 -22.47
CA GLY A 445 2.44 11.25 -23.73
C GLY A 445 2.65 12.11 -24.99
N GLU A 446 2.36 13.41 -24.96
CA GLU A 446 2.59 14.33 -26.08
C GLU A 446 4.08 14.59 -26.33
N ARG A 447 4.89 14.68 -25.28
CA ARG A 447 6.35 14.78 -25.41
C ARG A 447 6.94 13.58 -26.15
N ARG A 448 6.48 12.37 -25.85
CA ARG A 448 6.91 11.13 -26.52
C ARG A 448 6.67 11.22 -28.04
N ARG A 449 5.48 11.68 -28.47
CA ARG A 449 5.13 11.80 -29.90
C ARG A 449 5.96 12.85 -30.63
N ASN A 450 6.44 13.87 -29.93
CA ASN A 450 7.26 14.93 -30.51
C ASN A 450 8.77 14.62 -30.51
N ALA A 451 9.20 13.61 -29.74
CA ALA A 451 10.59 13.15 -29.66
C ALA A 451 10.90 11.95 -30.58
N ALA A 452 9.87 11.21 -31.05
CA ALA A 452 9.95 10.13 -32.01
C ALA A 452 9.78 10.64 -33.42
#